data_a874eddcf51aa22b727fb8ffe65b6efe
#
_entry.id   a874eddcf51aa22b727fb8ffe65b6efe
#
_cell.length_a   1.000
_cell.length_b   1.000
_cell.length_c   1.000
_cell.angle_alpha   90.00
_cell.angle_beta   90.00
_cell.angle_gamma   90.00
#
_symmetry.space_group_name_H-M   'P 1'
#
loop_
_entity.id
_entity.type
_entity.pdbx_description
1 polymer ?
#
loop_
_entity_poly.entity_id
_entity_poly.type
_entity_poly.pdbx_seq_one_letter_code
_entity_poly.pdbx_strand_id
1 'polypeptide(L)'
;MDREQVIALQHQRFAAKKYDPNRRISEKDWEALVEVGRLAPSSIGLEPWKMLLLKNERMKEDLKPMAWGALFGLEGASHFVIYLVRKGVTYDSDYVKKVMHEVKKRDYDTHSRFAQIIKNFQENDMKLNSERSLFDWASKQTYIQMANMMMAAAMLGIDSCPIEGYDQEKVEAYLEEKGYLNTAEFGVSVMACFGYRNQEITPKTRWKTEVIYEVIE
;
A
#
# COMPACT_ATOMS: atom_id res chain seq x y z
N MET A 1 22.33 -1.19 -12.19
CA MET A 1 21.57 -0.02 -12.71
C MET A 1 22.32 1.22 -12.29
N ASP A 2 22.68 2.08 -13.22
CA ASP A 2 23.30 3.37 -12.97
C ASP A 2 22.22 4.45 -12.71
N ARG A 3 22.67 5.69 -12.38
CA ARG A 3 21.77 6.79 -12.03
C ARG A 3 20.88 7.23 -13.20
N GLU A 4 21.39 7.19 -14.42
CA GLU A 4 20.68 7.56 -15.63
C GLU A 4 19.55 6.56 -15.90
N GLN A 5 19.81 5.27 -15.72
CA GLN A 5 18.80 4.19 -15.82
C GLN A 5 17.72 4.33 -14.74
N VAL A 6 18.07 4.69 -13.51
CA VAL A 6 17.09 4.94 -12.44
C VAL A 6 16.15 6.08 -12.80
N ILE A 7 16.69 7.20 -13.31
CA ILE A 7 15.89 8.36 -13.71
C ILE A 7 15.01 8.01 -14.93
N ALA A 8 15.57 7.34 -15.93
CA ALA A 8 14.82 6.90 -17.13
C ALA A 8 13.63 6.01 -16.73
N LEU A 9 13.83 5.08 -15.79
CA LEU A 9 12.76 4.24 -15.28
C LEU A 9 11.64 5.07 -14.62
N GLN A 10 12.00 6.11 -13.85
CA GLN A 10 11.01 7.01 -13.26
C GLN A 10 10.21 7.79 -14.33
N HIS A 11 10.82 8.15 -15.44
CA HIS A 11 10.10 8.76 -16.56
C HIS A 11 9.13 7.76 -17.24
N GLN A 12 9.52 6.51 -17.36
CA GLN A 12 8.70 5.45 -17.97
C GLN A 12 7.53 5.02 -17.08
N ARG A 13 7.74 4.90 -15.74
CA ARG A 13 6.68 4.55 -14.81
C ARG A 13 5.63 5.68 -14.77
N PHE A 14 4.39 5.38 -15.08
CA PHE A 14 3.26 6.33 -14.93
C PHE A 14 1.99 5.58 -14.50
N ALA A 15 0.94 6.32 -14.12
CA ALA A 15 -0.32 5.75 -13.71
C ALA A 15 -1.14 5.31 -14.95
N ALA A 16 -0.95 4.06 -15.37
CA ALA A 16 -1.62 3.51 -16.54
C ALA A 16 -3.14 3.42 -16.31
N LYS A 17 -3.91 3.85 -17.32
CA LYS A 17 -5.38 3.87 -17.29
C LYS A 17 -6.01 2.94 -18.34
N LYS A 18 -5.18 2.33 -19.19
CA LYS A 18 -5.60 1.31 -20.16
C LYS A 18 -4.59 0.17 -20.15
N TYR A 19 -5.09 -1.02 -19.92
CA TYR A 19 -4.30 -2.24 -19.86
C TYR A 19 -4.63 -3.17 -21.03
N ASP A 20 -3.67 -4.00 -21.43
CA ASP A 20 -3.86 -5.07 -22.39
C ASP A 20 -4.45 -6.29 -21.65
N PRO A 21 -5.73 -6.64 -21.92
CA PRO A 21 -6.39 -7.74 -21.21
C PRO A 21 -5.82 -9.12 -21.59
N ASN A 22 -5.08 -9.22 -22.70
CA ASN A 22 -4.49 -10.45 -23.17
C ASN A 22 -3.11 -10.73 -22.57
N ARG A 23 -2.50 -9.74 -21.91
CA ARG A 23 -1.20 -9.88 -21.27
C ARG A 23 -1.37 -10.00 -19.76
N ARG A 24 -0.87 -11.11 -19.21
CA ARG A 24 -0.90 -11.37 -17.77
C ARG A 24 0.50 -11.37 -17.19
N ILE A 25 0.63 -10.83 -16.00
CA ILE A 25 1.87 -10.92 -15.22
C ILE A 25 2.09 -12.39 -14.89
N SER A 26 3.32 -12.87 -15.08
CA SER A 26 3.67 -14.25 -14.71
C SER A 26 3.57 -14.46 -13.21
N GLU A 27 3.30 -15.69 -12.79
CA GLU A 27 3.20 -16.03 -11.36
C GLU A 27 4.51 -15.71 -10.62
N LYS A 28 5.65 -16.02 -11.25
CA LYS A 28 6.98 -15.72 -10.69
C LYS A 28 7.24 -14.23 -10.52
N ASP A 29 6.86 -13.40 -11.51
CA ASP A 29 7.00 -11.94 -11.37
C ASP A 29 6.07 -11.40 -10.30
N TRP A 30 4.85 -11.95 -10.21
CA TRP A 30 3.91 -11.53 -9.17
C TRP A 30 4.40 -11.93 -7.77
N GLU A 31 4.91 -13.13 -7.58
CA GLU A 31 5.53 -13.57 -6.32
C GLU A 31 6.69 -12.66 -5.91
N ALA A 32 7.53 -12.26 -6.87
CA ALA A 32 8.62 -11.30 -6.62
C ALA A 32 8.08 -9.94 -6.15
N LEU A 33 7.00 -9.43 -6.77
CA LEU A 33 6.38 -8.18 -6.33
C LEU A 33 5.77 -8.29 -4.92
N VAL A 34 5.13 -9.41 -4.60
CA VAL A 34 4.60 -9.67 -3.26
C VAL A 34 5.73 -9.70 -2.22
N GLU A 35 6.86 -10.34 -2.55
CA GLU A 35 8.04 -10.38 -1.67
C GLU A 35 8.65 -8.99 -1.47
N VAL A 36 8.74 -8.17 -2.51
CA VAL A 36 9.15 -6.75 -2.38
C VAL A 36 8.21 -5.98 -1.46
N GLY A 37 6.90 -6.21 -1.57
CA GLY A 37 5.91 -5.64 -0.67
C GLY A 37 6.09 -6.10 0.78
N ARG A 38 6.35 -7.38 0.99
CA ARG A 38 6.62 -7.95 2.31
C ARG A 38 7.88 -7.36 2.97
N LEU A 39 8.91 -7.08 2.17
CA LEU A 39 10.19 -6.52 2.63
C LEU A 39 10.19 -5.01 2.77
N ALA A 40 9.09 -4.33 2.49
CA ALA A 40 9.00 -2.88 2.61
C ALA A 40 9.25 -2.42 4.06
N PRO A 41 9.93 -1.28 4.27
CA PRO A 41 10.11 -0.73 5.61
C PRO A 41 8.80 -0.18 6.16
N SER A 42 8.67 -0.22 7.48
CA SER A 42 7.57 0.41 8.20
C SER A 42 8.05 1.04 9.49
N SER A 43 7.30 2.00 10.04
CA SER A 43 7.64 2.65 11.30
C SER A 43 7.77 1.59 12.41
N ILE A 44 8.90 1.63 13.12
CA ILE A 44 9.27 0.66 14.17
C ILE A 44 9.31 -0.78 13.64
N GLY A 45 9.16 -1.00 12.32
CA GLY A 45 9.06 -2.32 11.68
C GLY A 45 7.81 -3.08 12.13
N LEU A 46 6.69 -2.41 12.31
CA LEU A 46 5.44 -3.03 12.79
C LEU A 46 4.63 -3.71 11.70
N GLU A 47 4.86 -3.40 10.43
CA GLU A 47 4.21 -4.07 9.29
C GLU A 47 2.67 -4.14 9.41
N PRO A 48 1.97 -3.02 9.69
CA PRO A 48 0.54 -3.03 10.01
C PRO A 48 -0.35 -3.21 8.78
N TRP A 49 -0.01 -4.11 7.89
CA TRP A 49 -0.66 -4.26 6.59
C TRP A 49 -1.08 -5.69 6.26
N LYS A 50 -2.00 -5.79 5.32
CA LYS A 50 -2.38 -7.00 4.62
C LYS A 50 -2.73 -6.64 3.17
N MET A 51 -2.40 -7.48 2.23
CA MET A 51 -2.79 -7.31 0.82
C MET A 51 -3.87 -8.32 0.46
N LEU A 52 -4.91 -7.87 -0.23
CA LEU A 52 -5.90 -8.72 -0.87
C LEU A 52 -5.71 -8.64 -2.39
N LEU A 53 -5.41 -9.75 -3.02
CA LEU A 53 -5.40 -9.87 -4.48
C LEU A 53 -6.81 -10.25 -4.96
N LEU A 54 -7.46 -9.34 -5.66
CA LEU A 54 -8.81 -9.54 -6.18
C LEU A 54 -8.75 -10.25 -7.55
N LYS A 55 -9.04 -11.55 -7.56
CA LYS A 55 -9.13 -12.38 -8.78
C LYS A 55 -10.58 -12.66 -9.20
N ASN A 56 -11.54 -12.54 -8.30
CA ASN A 56 -12.94 -12.87 -8.54
C ASN A 56 -13.61 -11.80 -9.44
N GLU A 57 -14.01 -12.18 -10.65
CA GLU A 57 -14.59 -11.26 -11.63
C GLU A 57 -15.92 -10.66 -11.18
N ARG A 58 -16.78 -11.44 -10.50
CA ARG A 58 -18.05 -10.92 -9.96
C ARG A 58 -17.77 -9.84 -8.91
N MET A 59 -16.81 -10.05 -8.02
CA MET A 59 -16.45 -9.02 -7.02
C MET A 59 -15.87 -7.78 -7.67
N LYS A 60 -15.14 -7.91 -8.79
CA LYS A 60 -14.68 -6.74 -9.55
C LYS A 60 -15.87 -5.93 -10.07
N GLU A 61 -16.88 -6.58 -10.63
CA GLU A 61 -18.11 -5.90 -11.09
C GLU A 61 -18.86 -5.23 -9.92
N ASP A 62 -19.02 -5.94 -8.80
CA ASP A 62 -19.70 -5.43 -7.62
C ASP A 62 -18.99 -4.21 -7.01
N LEU A 63 -17.67 -4.09 -7.15
CA LEU A 63 -16.90 -2.96 -6.65
C LEU A 63 -16.97 -1.72 -7.54
N LYS A 64 -17.28 -1.83 -8.81
CA LYS A 64 -17.30 -0.70 -9.75
C LYS A 64 -18.14 0.50 -9.28
N PRO A 65 -19.37 0.34 -8.77
CA PRO A 65 -20.20 1.45 -8.31
C PRO A 65 -19.61 2.22 -7.12
N MET A 66 -18.78 1.56 -6.30
CA MET A 66 -18.20 2.14 -5.09
C MET A 66 -16.72 2.50 -5.22
N ALA A 67 -16.08 2.17 -6.34
CA ALA A 67 -14.67 2.42 -6.61
C ALA A 67 -14.47 3.09 -7.98
N TRP A 68 -15.03 4.29 -8.12
CA TRP A 68 -15.08 5.05 -9.38
C TRP A 68 -13.69 5.35 -9.99
N GLY A 69 -12.67 5.51 -9.17
CA GLY A 69 -11.27 5.69 -9.61
C GLY A 69 -10.58 4.39 -10.02
N ALA A 70 -11.21 3.24 -9.83
CA ALA A 70 -10.63 1.92 -10.06
C ALA A 70 -11.11 1.24 -11.35
N LEU A 71 -12.10 1.80 -12.06
CA LEU A 71 -12.79 1.15 -13.19
C LEU A 71 -11.83 0.54 -14.21
N PHE A 72 -10.85 1.33 -14.65
CA PHE A 72 -9.85 0.88 -15.63
C PHE A 72 -8.98 -0.29 -15.12
N GLY A 73 -8.73 -0.35 -13.80
CA GLY A 73 -7.97 -1.44 -13.18
C GLY A 73 -8.82 -2.69 -12.96
N LEU A 74 -10.07 -2.52 -12.55
CA LEU A 74 -11.01 -3.63 -12.37
C LEU A 74 -11.34 -4.33 -13.70
N GLU A 75 -11.39 -3.59 -14.81
CA GLU A 75 -11.73 -4.11 -16.14
C GLU A 75 -10.57 -4.72 -16.90
N GLY A 76 -9.37 -4.13 -16.80
CA GLY A 76 -8.29 -4.48 -17.73
C GLY A 76 -6.98 -4.94 -17.11
N ALA A 77 -6.71 -4.61 -15.86
CA ALA A 77 -5.42 -4.93 -15.24
C ALA A 77 -5.26 -6.44 -15.01
N SER A 78 -4.03 -6.91 -15.08
CA SER A 78 -3.68 -8.29 -14.76
C SER A 78 -3.97 -8.64 -13.31
N HIS A 79 -3.58 -7.75 -12.40
CA HIS A 79 -3.74 -7.91 -10.96
C HIS A 79 -4.32 -6.64 -10.34
N PHE A 80 -5.26 -6.81 -9.42
CA PHE A 80 -5.87 -5.73 -8.66
C PHE A 80 -5.70 -6.01 -7.17
N VAL A 81 -5.08 -5.08 -6.45
CA VAL A 81 -4.72 -5.23 -5.03
C VAL A 81 -5.44 -4.20 -4.19
N ILE A 82 -6.05 -4.66 -3.12
CA ILE A 82 -6.59 -3.82 -2.03
C ILE A 82 -5.62 -3.93 -0.86
N TYR A 83 -5.04 -2.81 -0.45
CA TYR A 83 -4.16 -2.73 0.70
C TYR A 83 -4.98 -2.41 1.94
N LEU A 84 -4.97 -3.33 2.87
CA LEU A 84 -5.60 -3.18 4.18
C LEU A 84 -4.56 -2.72 5.19
N VAL A 85 -4.99 -1.87 6.10
CA VAL A 85 -4.18 -1.43 7.24
C VAL A 85 -4.85 -1.82 8.54
N ARG A 86 -4.06 -2.25 9.51
CA ARG A 86 -4.52 -2.64 10.83
C ARG A 86 -4.91 -1.40 11.65
N LYS A 87 -6.08 -1.48 12.28
CA LYS A 87 -6.59 -0.48 13.24
C LYS A 87 -5.97 -0.72 14.63
N GLY A 88 -5.97 0.30 15.47
CA GLY A 88 -5.58 0.18 16.88
C GLY A 88 -4.13 -0.25 17.12
N VAL A 89 -3.17 0.15 16.27
CA VAL A 89 -1.75 -0.21 16.39
C VAL A 89 -1.08 0.68 17.45
N THR A 90 -1.48 0.51 18.71
CA THR A 90 -0.87 1.19 19.86
C THR A 90 0.31 0.38 20.42
N TYR A 91 1.20 1.06 21.15
CA TYR A 91 2.39 0.43 21.78
C TYR A 91 2.06 -0.79 22.63
N ASP A 92 0.88 -0.82 23.26
CA ASP A 92 0.41 -1.86 24.18
C ASP A 92 -0.59 -2.84 23.53
N SER A 93 -0.93 -2.66 22.27
CA SER A 93 -1.85 -3.54 21.55
C SER A 93 -1.31 -4.98 21.46
N ASP A 94 -2.21 -5.95 21.40
CA ASP A 94 -1.84 -7.36 21.23
C ASP A 94 -1.13 -7.61 19.90
N TYR A 95 -1.46 -6.82 18.88
CA TYR A 95 -0.75 -6.87 17.62
C TYR A 95 0.74 -6.49 17.77
N VAL A 96 1.04 -5.39 18.45
CA VAL A 96 2.43 -4.96 18.67
C VAL A 96 3.18 -5.99 19.51
N LYS A 97 2.57 -6.51 20.59
CA LYS A 97 3.16 -7.61 21.37
C LYS A 97 3.47 -8.83 20.51
N LYS A 98 2.52 -9.23 19.64
CA LYS A 98 2.69 -10.35 18.72
C LYS A 98 3.86 -10.11 17.74
N VAL A 99 3.93 -8.93 17.12
CA VAL A 99 5.03 -8.58 16.21
C VAL A 99 6.38 -8.66 16.93
N MET A 100 6.47 -8.10 18.14
CA MET A 100 7.72 -8.13 18.91
C MET A 100 8.15 -9.56 19.24
N HIS A 101 7.22 -10.42 19.66
CA HIS A 101 7.53 -11.79 20.03
C HIS A 101 7.75 -12.68 18.80
N GLU A 102 6.81 -12.71 17.84
CA GLU A 102 6.84 -13.68 16.74
C GLU A 102 7.76 -13.27 15.59
N VAL A 103 7.83 -11.96 15.28
CA VAL A 103 8.62 -11.46 14.14
C VAL A 103 9.99 -10.98 14.59
N LYS A 104 10.03 -10.11 15.63
CA LYS A 104 11.29 -9.52 16.12
C LYS A 104 12.06 -10.46 17.05
N LYS A 105 11.44 -11.56 17.54
CA LYS A 105 12.04 -12.53 18.48
C LYS A 105 12.56 -11.84 19.74
N ARG A 106 11.77 -10.91 20.29
CA ARG A 106 12.09 -10.13 21.49
C ARG A 106 10.98 -10.26 22.52
N ASP A 107 11.37 -10.37 23.77
CA ASP A 107 10.43 -10.16 24.86
C ASP A 107 9.95 -8.71 24.86
N TYR A 108 8.66 -8.52 25.05
CA TYR A 108 8.05 -7.20 25.01
C TYR A 108 7.17 -6.96 26.24
N ASP A 109 7.71 -6.21 27.17
CA ASP A 109 6.97 -5.67 28.32
C ASP A 109 6.57 -4.23 28.02
N THR A 110 5.28 -3.91 28.17
CA THR A 110 4.71 -2.57 27.96
C THR A 110 5.28 -1.53 28.93
N HIS A 111 5.86 -1.95 30.06
CA HIS A 111 6.54 -1.08 31.03
C HIS A 111 8.03 -0.90 30.74
N SER A 112 8.58 -1.67 29.80
CA SER A 112 9.98 -1.54 29.41
C SER A 112 10.30 -0.15 28.87
N ARG A 113 11.58 0.26 28.98
CA ARG A 113 12.05 1.53 28.41
C ARG A 113 11.72 1.65 26.91
N PHE A 114 11.83 0.56 26.16
CA PHE A 114 11.55 0.57 24.73
C PHE A 114 10.07 0.81 24.46
N ALA A 115 9.18 0.14 25.16
CA ALA A 115 7.74 0.34 25.02
C ALA A 115 7.33 1.77 25.41
N GLN A 116 7.93 2.35 26.45
CA GLN A 116 7.66 3.73 26.85
C GLN A 116 8.16 4.75 25.82
N ILE A 117 9.24 4.45 25.08
CA ILE A 117 9.68 5.28 23.96
C ILE A 117 8.63 5.23 22.83
N ILE A 118 8.09 4.05 22.50
CA ILE A 118 7.04 3.94 21.47
C ILE A 118 5.78 4.68 21.93
N LYS A 119 5.39 4.54 23.18
CA LYS A 119 4.25 5.27 23.77
C LYS A 119 4.44 6.78 23.60
N ASN A 120 5.57 7.31 24.05
CA ASN A 120 5.86 8.74 23.95
C ASN A 120 5.83 9.21 22.49
N PHE A 121 6.44 8.46 21.59
CA PHE A 121 6.40 8.73 20.15
C PHE A 121 4.96 8.82 19.64
N GLN A 122 4.10 7.83 19.97
CA GLN A 122 2.72 7.83 19.51
C GLN A 122 1.89 8.96 20.14
N GLU A 123 1.91 9.09 21.45
CA GLU A 123 0.99 9.98 22.20
C GLU A 123 1.43 11.46 22.17
N ASN A 124 2.74 11.72 22.30
CA ASN A 124 3.27 13.07 22.48
C ASN A 124 3.91 13.63 21.22
N ASP A 125 4.79 12.87 20.56
CA ASP A 125 5.54 13.38 19.41
C ASP A 125 4.65 13.43 18.15
N MET A 126 3.93 12.34 17.86
CA MET A 126 3.05 12.22 16.68
C MET A 126 1.58 12.55 16.99
N LYS A 127 1.19 12.63 18.27
CA LYS A 127 -0.18 12.92 18.72
C LYS A 127 -1.23 11.98 18.12
N LEU A 128 -0.94 10.67 18.10
CA LEU A 128 -1.85 9.65 17.60
C LEU A 128 -2.91 9.28 18.66
N ASN A 129 -3.70 10.27 19.08
CA ASN A 129 -4.59 10.16 20.21
C ASN A 129 -6.06 9.84 19.84
N SER A 130 -6.30 9.45 18.59
CA SER A 130 -7.61 9.01 18.13
C SER A 130 -7.48 7.81 17.17
N GLU A 131 -8.55 7.04 17.03
CA GLU A 131 -8.61 5.95 16.06
C GLU A 131 -8.27 6.43 14.65
N ARG A 132 -8.77 7.60 14.26
CA ARG A 132 -8.47 8.19 12.95
C ARG A 132 -7.01 8.53 12.78
N SER A 133 -6.36 9.18 13.75
CA SER A 133 -4.94 9.52 13.66
C SER A 133 -4.04 8.29 13.64
N LEU A 134 -4.38 7.24 14.41
CA LEU A 134 -3.68 5.94 14.36
C LEU A 134 -3.85 5.26 13.01
N PHE A 135 -5.08 5.26 12.47
CA PHE A 135 -5.37 4.71 11.15
C PHE A 135 -4.58 5.43 10.05
N ASP A 136 -4.60 6.76 10.05
CA ASP A 136 -3.88 7.57 9.05
C ASP A 136 -2.36 7.38 9.14
N TRP A 137 -1.81 7.27 10.36
CA TRP A 137 -0.40 6.95 10.56
C TRP A 137 -0.05 5.56 10.04
N ALA A 138 -0.84 4.54 10.39
CA ALA A 138 -0.64 3.19 9.92
C ALA A 138 -0.80 3.08 8.41
N SER A 139 -1.76 3.81 7.80
CA SER A 139 -1.98 3.86 6.36
C SER A 139 -0.76 4.36 5.58
N LYS A 140 0.03 5.29 6.12
CA LYS A 140 1.28 5.74 5.48
C LYS A 140 2.25 4.59 5.22
N GLN A 141 2.22 3.52 6.02
CA GLN A 141 3.08 2.36 5.86
C GLN A 141 2.67 1.53 4.62
N THR A 142 1.37 1.43 4.33
CA THR A 142 0.88 0.73 3.12
C THR A 142 1.26 1.48 1.85
N TYR A 143 1.34 2.81 1.88
CA TYR A 143 1.82 3.61 0.74
C TYR A 143 3.30 3.37 0.45
N ILE A 144 4.14 3.17 1.48
CA ILE A 144 5.53 2.76 1.31
C ILE A 144 5.59 1.38 0.66
N GLN A 145 4.80 0.42 1.16
CA GLN A 145 4.70 -0.93 0.61
C GLN A 145 4.28 -0.90 -0.87
N MET A 146 3.20 -0.20 -1.19
CA MET A 146 2.68 -0.04 -2.54
C MET A 146 3.71 0.63 -3.46
N ALA A 147 4.37 1.69 -3.02
CA ALA A 147 5.38 2.40 -3.80
C ALA A 147 6.56 1.52 -4.16
N ASN A 148 7.06 0.69 -3.21
CA ASN A 148 8.12 -0.28 -3.47
C ASN A 148 7.69 -1.31 -4.51
N MET A 149 6.47 -1.86 -4.39
CA MET A 149 5.93 -2.80 -5.37
C MET A 149 5.80 -2.16 -6.77
N MET A 150 5.32 -0.92 -6.85
CA MET A 150 5.19 -0.18 -8.11
C MET A 150 6.55 0.09 -8.76
N MET A 151 7.58 0.37 -7.97
CA MET A 151 8.95 0.53 -8.48
C MET A 151 9.52 -0.79 -9.00
N ALA A 152 9.38 -1.87 -8.24
CA ALA A 152 9.81 -3.19 -8.67
C ALA A 152 9.05 -3.64 -9.94
N ALA A 153 7.75 -3.38 -10.02
CA ALA A 153 6.95 -3.64 -11.21
C ALA A 153 7.53 -2.91 -12.44
N ALA A 154 7.87 -1.63 -12.31
CA ALA A 154 8.47 -0.86 -13.39
C ALA A 154 9.83 -1.45 -13.83
N MET A 155 10.64 -1.95 -12.89
CA MET A 155 11.91 -2.64 -13.20
C MET A 155 11.70 -3.93 -14.00
N LEU A 156 10.55 -4.58 -13.82
CA LEU A 156 10.14 -5.78 -14.56
C LEU A 156 9.36 -5.47 -15.86
N GLY A 157 9.23 -4.18 -16.21
CA GLY A 157 8.44 -3.75 -17.39
C GLY A 157 6.93 -3.89 -17.20
N ILE A 158 6.47 -3.93 -15.94
CA ILE A 158 5.07 -4.02 -15.55
C ILE A 158 4.58 -2.62 -15.16
N ASP A 159 3.47 -2.20 -15.72
CA ASP A 159 2.81 -0.95 -15.40
C ASP A 159 1.92 -1.06 -14.16
N SER A 160 1.72 0.07 -13.49
CA SER A 160 0.88 0.12 -12.30
C SER A 160 0.19 1.45 -12.15
N CYS A 161 -0.91 1.46 -11.39
CA CYS A 161 -1.60 2.67 -11.00
C CYS A 161 -2.08 2.59 -9.55
N PRO A 162 -1.71 3.56 -8.68
CA PRO A 162 -2.30 3.69 -7.35
C PRO A 162 -3.69 4.30 -7.48
N ILE A 163 -4.61 3.94 -6.58
CA ILE A 163 -6.02 4.29 -6.66
C ILE A 163 -6.51 4.69 -5.26
N GLU A 164 -7.04 5.92 -5.16
CA GLU A 164 -7.71 6.45 -3.97
C GLU A 164 -9.19 6.77 -4.23
N GLY A 165 -9.62 6.68 -5.48
CA GLY A 165 -10.97 7.04 -5.91
C GLY A 165 -12.00 5.94 -5.61
N TYR A 166 -12.33 5.75 -4.34
CA TYR A 166 -13.36 4.81 -3.87
C TYR A 166 -14.06 5.35 -2.60
N ASP A 167 -15.26 4.86 -2.36
CA ASP A 167 -16.01 5.08 -1.13
C ASP A 167 -15.54 4.05 -0.09
N GLN A 168 -14.75 4.50 0.87
CA GLN A 168 -14.10 3.62 1.84
C GLN A 168 -15.12 2.81 2.64
N GLU A 169 -16.18 3.45 3.14
CA GLU A 169 -17.18 2.79 3.98
C GLU A 169 -17.93 1.69 3.20
N LYS A 170 -18.34 1.99 1.97
CA LYS A 170 -19.04 1.00 1.13
C LYS A 170 -18.14 -0.17 0.74
N VAL A 171 -16.88 0.09 0.41
CA VAL A 171 -15.93 -0.97 0.07
C VAL A 171 -15.64 -1.85 1.29
N GLU A 172 -15.43 -1.24 2.49
CA GLU A 172 -15.21 -1.98 3.72
C GLU A 172 -16.42 -2.84 4.07
N ALA A 173 -17.64 -2.28 4.03
CA ALA A 173 -18.88 -3.03 4.28
C ALA A 173 -19.07 -4.19 3.31
N TYR A 174 -18.80 -3.97 2.03
CA TYR A 174 -18.87 -5.03 1.01
C TYR A 174 -17.86 -6.15 1.28
N LEU A 175 -16.61 -5.82 1.56
CA LEU A 175 -15.58 -6.82 1.84
C LEU A 175 -15.86 -7.60 3.14
N GLU A 176 -16.45 -6.95 4.15
CA GLU A 176 -16.87 -7.59 5.38
C GLU A 176 -18.04 -8.55 5.15
N GLU A 177 -19.06 -8.15 4.38
CA GLU A 177 -20.19 -9.02 3.98
C GLU A 177 -19.69 -10.28 3.25
N LYS A 178 -18.65 -10.14 2.43
CA LYS A 178 -18.03 -11.26 1.71
C LYS A 178 -17.03 -12.08 2.55
N GLY A 179 -16.78 -11.70 3.80
CA GLY A 179 -15.88 -12.41 4.72
C GLY A 179 -14.39 -12.20 4.46
N TYR A 180 -14.00 -11.20 3.66
CA TYR A 180 -12.60 -10.89 3.36
C TYR A 180 -11.99 -9.81 4.25
N LEU A 181 -12.81 -9.06 4.96
CA LEU A 181 -12.41 -8.00 5.88
C LEU A 181 -13.10 -8.20 7.24
N ASN A 182 -12.33 -8.07 8.31
CA ASN A 182 -12.86 -7.81 9.66
C ASN A 182 -12.65 -6.32 9.93
N THR A 183 -13.72 -5.53 9.86
CA THR A 183 -13.66 -4.07 10.01
C THR A 183 -13.28 -3.62 11.42
N ALA A 184 -13.40 -4.50 12.42
CA ALA A 184 -12.87 -4.25 13.77
C ALA A 184 -11.33 -4.26 13.83
N GLU A 185 -10.68 -5.00 12.92
CA GLU A 185 -9.22 -5.15 12.92
C GLU A 185 -8.52 -4.37 11.80
N PHE A 186 -9.16 -4.25 10.63
CA PHE A 186 -8.57 -3.64 9.45
C PHE A 186 -9.50 -2.63 8.80
N GLY A 187 -8.91 -1.72 8.05
CA GLY A 187 -9.61 -0.85 7.11
C GLY A 187 -8.90 -0.82 5.78
N VAL A 188 -9.60 -0.36 4.74
CA VAL A 188 -9.01 -0.17 3.41
C VAL A 188 -8.20 1.12 3.40
N SER A 189 -6.91 1.03 3.07
CA SER A 189 -6.00 2.17 3.02
C SER A 189 -5.87 2.75 1.63
N VAL A 190 -5.57 1.91 0.66
CA VAL A 190 -5.35 2.31 -0.75
C VAL A 190 -5.52 1.08 -1.64
N MET A 191 -5.73 1.28 -2.93
CA MET A 191 -5.74 0.22 -3.92
C MET A 191 -4.66 0.46 -4.97
N ALA A 192 -4.25 -0.59 -5.67
CA ALA A 192 -3.43 -0.47 -6.87
C ALA A 192 -3.75 -1.57 -7.86
N CYS A 193 -3.53 -1.30 -9.13
CA CYS A 193 -3.58 -2.31 -10.17
C CYS A 193 -2.24 -2.39 -10.91
N PHE A 194 -1.96 -3.60 -11.44
CA PHE A 194 -0.73 -3.96 -12.12
C PHE A 194 -1.06 -4.71 -13.41
N GLY A 195 -0.28 -4.45 -14.47
CA GLY A 195 -0.50 -5.08 -15.76
C GLY A 195 0.40 -4.48 -16.81
N TYR A 196 0.07 -4.69 -18.07
CA TYR A 196 0.81 -4.14 -19.21
C TYR A 196 -0.06 -3.09 -19.88
N ARG A 197 0.44 -1.85 -19.99
CA ARG A 197 -0.32 -0.76 -20.59
C ARG A 197 -0.63 -1.01 -22.06
N ASN A 198 -1.79 -0.55 -22.49
CA ASN A 198 -2.20 -0.43 -23.89
C ASN A 198 -2.51 1.04 -24.19
N GLN A 199 -1.54 1.90 -23.94
CA GLN A 199 -1.61 3.35 -24.18
C GLN A 199 -0.20 3.94 -24.23
N GLU A 200 -0.08 5.09 -24.89
CA GLU A 200 1.14 5.88 -24.87
C GLU A 200 1.41 6.50 -23.51
N ILE A 201 2.68 6.72 -23.19
CA ILE A 201 3.09 7.39 -21.95
C ILE A 201 2.80 8.88 -22.07
N THR A 202 2.01 9.40 -21.15
CA THR A 202 1.88 10.83 -21.01
C THR A 202 3.08 11.37 -20.21
N PRO A 203 3.81 12.37 -20.74
CA PRO A 203 4.92 12.97 -20.04
C PRO A 203 4.48 13.51 -18.67
N LYS A 204 5.32 13.30 -17.67
CA LYS A 204 5.05 13.79 -16.31
C LYS A 204 5.20 15.30 -16.23
N THR A 205 4.22 15.95 -15.63
CA THR A 205 4.29 17.35 -15.20
C THR A 205 4.58 17.39 -13.70
N ARG A 206 5.68 18.01 -13.32
CA ARG A 206 6.11 18.15 -11.92
C ARG A 206 6.64 19.57 -11.69
N TRP A 207 6.61 19.96 -10.42
CA TRP A 207 7.33 21.15 -10.02
C TRP A 207 8.82 21.01 -10.32
N LYS A 208 9.49 22.14 -10.55
CA LYS A 208 10.95 22.18 -10.67
C LYS A 208 11.59 21.76 -9.33
N THR A 209 12.81 21.22 -9.40
CA THR A 209 13.54 20.73 -8.22
C THR A 209 13.68 21.81 -7.15
N GLU A 210 13.95 23.05 -7.54
CA GLU A 210 14.16 24.18 -6.64
C GLU A 210 12.90 24.54 -5.81
N VAL A 211 11.72 24.09 -6.25
CA VAL A 211 10.45 24.32 -5.52
C VAL A 211 10.23 23.28 -4.42
N ILE A 212 10.79 22.08 -4.60
CA ILE A 212 10.53 20.91 -3.72
C ILE A 212 11.74 20.46 -2.92
N TYR A 213 12.89 21.08 -3.17
CA TYR A 213 14.15 20.70 -2.52
C TYR A 213 14.94 21.95 -2.14
N GLU A 214 15.30 22.04 -0.88
CA GLU A 214 16.11 23.11 -0.29
C GLU A 214 17.23 22.50 0.53
N VAL A 215 18.43 23.07 0.46
CA VAL A 215 19.57 22.71 1.28
C VAL A 215 19.68 23.69 2.44
N ILE A 216 19.72 23.19 3.64
CA ILE A 216 20.00 23.96 4.87
C ILE A 216 21.45 23.69 5.23
N GLU A 217 22.28 24.75 5.22
CA GLU A 217 23.69 24.67 5.56
C GLU A 217 23.94 25.15 7.00
#